data_edc4c0645e7dd7b9f76f6f0326763adf
#
_entry.id   edc4c0645e7dd7b9f76f6f0326763adf
#
_cell.length_a   1.000
_cell.length_b   1.000
_cell.length_c   1.000
_cell.angle_alpha   90.00
_cell.angle_beta   90.00
_cell.angle_gamma   90.00
#
_symmetry.space_group_name_H-M   'P 1'
#
loop_
_entity.id
_entity.type
_entity.pdbx_description
1 polymer ?
#
loop_
_entity_poly.entity_id
_entity_poly.type
_entity_poly.pdbx_seq_one_letter_code
_entity_poly.pdbx_strand_id
1 'polypeptide(L)'
;ATARRVRDLVTDAIERQLVSDVPVATFLSGGLDSSLISAIADAHFTAQGNQLQTFSVGYRDNKKYFHATKFQPGADAPYIRKMNDFLHARHHWVTLDTPELVPALYAAVDARDLPGMADVDASLLVFCRHIKPHATVALSGECADEIFGGYPWYRDPTVRERYGFPWAQSTAYRASFIKPGVLGGIDPAAFVDERYRATLAQTSVRPGLPAAEQRMRQMMNLNFKWFMQ
;
A
#
# COMPACT_ATOMS: atom_id res chain seq x y z
N ALA A 1 -8.86 23.43 -12.47
CA ALA A 1 -7.57 23.24 -13.14
C ALA A 1 -6.79 22.09 -12.52
N THR A 2 -6.48 22.13 -11.21
CA THR A 2 -5.62 21.15 -10.53
C THR A 2 -6.16 19.71 -10.60
N ALA A 3 -7.43 19.47 -10.28
CA ALA A 3 -8.01 18.12 -10.32
C ALA A 3 -7.93 17.48 -11.73
N ARG A 4 -8.14 18.25 -12.79
CA ARG A 4 -7.99 17.75 -14.17
C ARG A 4 -6.53 17.36 -14.44
N ARG A 5 -5.59 18.20 -14.05
CA ARG A 5 -4.17 17.90 -14.25
C ARG A 5 -3.73 16.65 -13.49
N VAL A 6 -4.21 16.46 -12.25
CA VAL A 6 -3.95 15.24 -11.48
C VAL A 6 -4.52 14.03 -12.19
N ARG A 7 -5.79 14.09 -12.62
CA ARG A 7 -6.41 13.01 -13.39
C ARG A 7 -5.58 12.65 -14.63
N ASP A 8 -5.20 13.64 -15.42
CA ASP A 8 -4.47 13.42 -16.66
C ASP A 8 -3.09 12.78 -16.39
N LEU A 9 -2.39 13.22 -15.35
CA LEU A 9 -1.11 12.61 -14.92
C LEU A 9 -1.25 11.19 -14.42
N VAL A 10 -2.27 10.89 -13.63
CA VAL A 10 -2.52 9.54 -13.11
C VAL A 10 -2.90 8.60 -14.25
N THR A 11 -3.77 9.05 -15.17
CA THR A 11 -4.15 8.25 -16.35
C THR A 11 -2.93 7.95 -17.21
N ASP A 12 -2.12 8.96 -17.58
CA ASP A 12 -0.89 8.78 -18.35
C ASP A 12 0.10 7.83 -17.66
N ALA A 13 0.26 7.95 -16.34
CA ALA A 13 1.16 7.07 -15.58
C ALA A 13 0.71 5.61 -15.60
N ILE A 14 -0.60 5.34 -15.49
CA ILE A 14 -1.15 4.00 -15.54
C ILE A 14 -1.03 3.43 -16.96
N GLU A 15 -1.44 4.17 -17.98
CA GLU A 15 -1.39 3.73 -19.37
C GLU A 15 0.04 3.38 -19.81
N ARG A 16 1.04 4.13 -19.38
CA ARG A 16 2.46 3.81 -19.66
C ARG A 16 2.91 2.49 -19.04
N GLN A 17 2.35 2.10 -17.90
CA GLN A 17 2.67 0.83 -17.23
C GLN A 17 1.94 -0.36 -17.84
N LEU A 18 0.96 -0.14 -18.73
CA LEU A 18 0.29 -1.20 -19.47
C LEU A 18 1.05 -1.65 -20.71
N VAL A 19 2.09 -0.91 -21.12
CA VAL A 19 2.98 -1.29 -22.22
C VAL A 19 3.86 -2.45 -21.76
N SER A 20 3.62 -3.65 -22.28
CA SER A 20 4.28 -4.86 -21.81
C SER A 20 4.32 -5.94 -22.90
N ASP A 21 5.42 -6.69 -22.95
CA ASP A 21 5.60 -7.86 -23.82
C ASP A 21 5.04 -9.15 -23.18
N VAL A 22 4.52 -9.06 -21.97
CA VAL A 22 4.00 -10.19 -21.20
C VAL A 22 2.58 -9.91 -20.70
N PRO A 23 1.79 -10.94 -20.37
CA PRO A 23 0.45 -10.73 -19.82
C PRO A 23 0.46 -9.88 -18.54
N VAL A 24 -0.37 -8.82 -18.55
CA VAL A 24 -0.56 -7.89 -17.44
C VAL A 24 -1.92 -8.12 -16.79
N ALA A 25 -1.96 -8.04 -15.48
CA ALA A 25 -3.17 -8.08 -14.67
C ALA A 25 -3.22 -6.90 -13.70
N THR A 26 -4.31 -6.75 -12.96
CA THR A 26 -4.40 -5.79 -11.85
C THR A 26 -4.86 -6.47 -10.56
N PHE A 27 -4.38 -5.97 -9.43
CA PHE A 27 -4.96 -6.30 -8.13
C PHE A 27 -6.21 -5.44 -7.92
N LEU A 28 -7.28 -6.07 -7.46
CA LEU A 28 -8.57 -5.41 -7.22
C LEU A 28 -8.98 -5.62 -5.76
N SER A 29 -8.68 -4.68 -4.89
CA SER A 29 -9.09 -4.71 -3.47
C SER A 29 -10.46 -4.08 -3.22
N GLY A 30 -11.02 -3.40 -4.21
CA GLY A 30 -12.24 -2.61 -4.04
C GLY A 30 -12.00 -1.24 -3.38
N GLY A 31 -10.77 -0.91 -3.00
CA GLY A 31 -10.34 0.42 -2.60
C GLY A 31 -10.29 1.38 -3.79
N LEU A 32 -10.19 2.68 -3.52
CA LEU A 32 -10.21 3.71 -4.56
C LEU A 32 -9.08 3.52 -5.59
N ASP A 33 -7.87 3.27 -5.12
CA ASP A 33 -6.66 3.22 -5.96
C ASP A 33 -6.67 2.01 -6.88
N SER A 34 -6.89 0.82 -6.35
CA SER A 34 -6.99 -0.41 -7.15
C SER A 34 -8.15 -0.38 -8.14
N SER A 35 -9.26 0.24 -7.75
CA SER A 35 -10.43 0.41 -8.61
C SER A 35 -10.14 1.36 -9.78
N LEU A 36 -9.44 2.48 -9.52
CA LEU A 36 -9.05 3.43 -10.55
C LEU A 36 -8.06 2.80 -11.55
N ILE A 37 -7.03 2.10 -11.06
CA ILE A 37 -6.06 1.40 -11.91
C ILE A 37 -6.77 0.37 -12.76
N SER A 38 -7.63 -0.46 -12.17
CA SER A 38 -8.36 -1.50 -12.90
C SER A 38 -9.32 -0.93 -13.93
N ALA A 39 -9.99 0.19 -13.65
CA ALA A 39 -10.90 0.83 -14.60
C ALA A 39 -10.17 1.42 -15.81
N ILE A 40 -9.01 2.06 -15.61
CA ILE A 40 -8.20 2.59 -16.71
C ILE A 40 -7.61 1.44 -17.53
N ALA A 41 -7.10 0.40 -16.87
CA ALA A 41 -6.57 -0.78 -17.56
C ALA A 41 -7.65 -1.52 -18.35
N ASP A 42 -8.86 -1.69 -17.80
CA ASP A 42 -9.97 -2.34 -18.48
C ASP A 42 -10.38 -1.59 -19.75
N ALA A 43 -10.48 -0.26 -19.67
CA ALA A 43 -10.77 0.57 -20.84
C ALA A 43 -9.68 0.43 -21.92
N HIS A 44 -8.40 0.41 -21.52
CA HIS A 44 -7.27 0.23 -22.42
C HIS A 44 -7.31 -1.14 -23.15
N PHE A 45 -7.50 -2.23 -22.40
CA PHE A 45 -7.58 -3.59 -22.98
C PHE A 45 -8.81 -3.76 -23.85
N THR A 46 -9.97 -3.27 -23.42
CA THR A 46 -11.22 -3.32 -24.19
C THR A 46 -11.10 -2.57 -25.52
N ALA A 47 -10.44 -1.42 -25.54
CA ALA A 47 -10.21 -0.67 -26.78
C ALA A 47 -9.34 -1.43 -27.80
N GLN A 48 -8.55 -2.39 -27.34
CA GLN A 48 -7.72 -3.27 -28.18
C GLN A 48 -8.41 -4.61 -28.51
N GLY A 49 -9.65 -4.81 -28.10
CA GLY A 49 -10.37 -6.08 -28.25
C GLY A 49 -9.89 -7.19 -27.30
N ASN A 50 -9.16 -6.83 -26.26
CA ASN A 50 -8.63 -7.74 -25.25
C ASN A 50 -9.43 -7.64 -23.94
N GLN A 51 -9.30 -8.63 -23.08
CA GLN A 51 -9.94 -8.65 -21.77
C GLN A 51 -8.89 -8.60 -20.65
N LEU A 52 -9.02 -7.60 -19.77
CA LEU A 52 -8.19 -7.49 -18.57
C LEU A 52 -8.45 -8.66 -17.62
N GLN A 53 -7.40 -9.12 -16.94
CA GLN A 53 -7.54 -10.04 -15.81
C GLN A 53 -7.33 -9.29 -14.51
N THR A 54 -8.26 -9.45 -13.57
CA THR A 54 -8.17 -8.84 -12.24
C THR A 54 -8.14 -9.91 -11.16
N PHE A 55 -7.41 -9.65 -10.09
CA PHE A 55 -7.23 -10.60 -8.99
C PHE A 55 -7.57 -9.95 -7.66
N SER A 56 -8.36 -10.64 -6.86
CA SER A 56 -8.63 -10.28 -5.46
C SER A 56 -8.28 -11.42 -4.53
N VAL A 57 -7.77 -11.06 -3.36
CA VAL A 57 -7.47 -12.01 -2.29
C VAL A 57 -8.53 -11.94 -1.20
N GLY A 58 -8.89 -13.07 -0.66
CA GLY A 58 -9.71 -13.22 0.53
C GLY A 58 -9.17 -14.34 1.41
N TYR A 59 -9.66 -14.41 2.62
CA TYR A 59 -9.26 -15.43 3.58
C TYR A 59 -10.45 -16.31 3.95
N ARG A 60 -10.21 -17.61 4.14
CA ARG A 60 -11.24 -18.56 4.57
C ARG A 60 -11.84 -18.07 5.90
N ASP A 61 -13.16 -18.13 5.99
CA ASP A 61 -13.93 -17.71 7.15
C ASP A 61 -13.74 -16.24 7.59
N ASN A 62 -13.23 -15.37 6.71
CA ASN A 62 -12.99 -13.95 7.02
C ASN A 62 -14.23 -13.27 7.61
N LYS A 63 -15.43 -13.59 7.12
CA LYS A 63 -16.68 -13.02 7.65
C LYS A 63 -16.91 -13.32 9.13
N LYS A 64 -16.40 -14.45 9.63
CA LYS A 64 -16.54 -14.87 11.03
C LYS A 64 -15.55 -14.15 11.94
N TYR A 65 -14.36 -13.84 11.43
CA TYR A 65 -13.25 -13.31 12.23
C TYR A 65 -12.96 -11.85 11.99
N PHE A 66 -13.55 -11.25 10.95
CA PHE A 66 -13.34 -9.84 10.63
C PHE A 66 -13.95 -8.93 11.69
N HIS A 67 -13.13 -8.05 12.24
CA HIS A 67 -13.54 -6.96 13.10
C HIS A 67 -13.13 -5.62 12.48
N ALA A 68 -14.10 -4.73 12.35
CA ALA A 68 -13.83 -3.39 11.82
C ALA A 68 -12.87 -2.62 12.74
N THR A 69 -11.90 -1.96 12.14
CA THR A 69 -10.92 -1.12 12.83
C THR A 69 -10.95 0.31 12.26
N LYS A 70 -10.27 1.25 12.90
CA LYS A 70 -10.09 2.60 12.34
C LYS A 70 -9.35 2.58 11.00
N PHE A 71 -8.47 1.59 10.79
CA PHE A 71 -7.69 1.43 9.57
C PHE A 71 -8.51 0.74 8.47
N GLN A 72 -9.28 -0.28 8.82
CA GLN A 72 -10.15 -1.02 7.91
C GLN A 72 -11.58 -1.04 8.46
N PRO A 73 -12.39 -0.03 8.14
CA PRO A 73 -13.74 0.14 8.71
C PRO A 73 -14.79 -0.82 8.14
N GLY A 74 -14.48 -1.52 7.06
CA GLY A 74 -15.39 -2.46 6.39
C GLY A 74 -14.65 -3.56 5.65
N ALA A 75 -15.37 -4.61 5.29
CA ALA A 75 -14.85 -5.68 4.44
C ALA A 75 -14.78 -5.24 2.97
N ASP A 76 -13.77 -5.67 2.26
CA ASP A 76 -13.49 -5.27 0.86
C ASP A 76 -14.44 -5.95 -0.14
N ALA A 77 -14.90 -7.15 0.16
CA ALA A 77 -15.69 -7.99 -0.74
C ALA A 77 -16.91 -7.32 -1.40
N PRO A 78 -17.72 -6.48 -0.72
CA PRO A 78 -18.82 -5.76 -1.37
C PRO A 78 -18.36 -4.76 -2.44
N TYR A 79 -17.23 -4.11 -2.22
CA TYR A 79 -16.67 -3.13 -3.16
C TYR A 79 -16.02 -3.82 -4.35
N ILE A 80 -15.32 -4.94 -4.12
CA ILE A 80 -14.78 -5.77 -5.18
C ILE A 80 -15.88 -6.24 -6.13
N ARG A 81 -17.04 -6.70 -5.59
CA ARG A 81 -18.18 -7.10 -6.43
C ARG A 81 -18.71 -5.96 -7.28
N LYS A 82 -18.90 -4.77 -6.70
CA LYS A 82 -19.35 -3.58 -7.44
C LYS A 82 -18.39 -3.23 -8.59
N MET A 83 -17.09 -3.34 -8.35
CA MET A 83 -16.10 -3.11 -9.40
C MET A 83 -16.13 -4.21 -10.45
N ASN A 84 -16.26 -5.47 -10.04
CA ASN A 84 -16.37 -6.58 -10.99
C ASN A 84 -17.61 -6.46 -11.89
N ASP A 85 -18.75 -5.99 -11.35
CA ASP A 85 -19.97 -5.75 -12.12
C ASP A 85 -19.82 -4.56 -13.09
N PHE A 86 -18.94 -3.63 -12.81
CA PHE A 86 -18.64 -2.45 -13.64
C PHE A 86 -17.63 -2.74 -14.75
N LEU A 87 -16.62 -3.56 -14.48
CA LEU A 87 -15.52 -3.87 -15.42
C LEU A 87 -15.93 -4.95 -16.40
N HIS A 88 -15.34 -4.94 -17.60
CA HIS A 88 -15.44 -6.02 -18.58
C HIS A 88 -14.35 -7.10 -18.36
N ALA A 89 -13.63 -7.00 -17.26
CA ALA A 89 -12.49 -7.84 -16.91
C ALA A 89 -12.91 -9.27 -16.53
N ARG A 90 -11.99 -10.20 -16.72
CA ARG A 90 -12.08 -11.54 -16.14
C ARG A 90 -11.54 -11.51 -14.72
N HIS A 91 -12.43 -11.63 -13.75
CA HIS A 91 -12.08 -11.57 -12.33
C HIS A 91 -11.74 -12.93 -11.75
N HIS A 92 -10.65 -13.00 -10.98
CA HIS A 92 -10.20 -14.18 -10.24
C HIS A 92 -10.24 -13.87 -8.73
N TRP A 93 -11.05 -14.64 -8.01
CA TRP A 93 -11.10 -14.58 -6.56
C TRP A 93 -10.23 -15.67 -5.96
N VAL A 94 -9.13 -15.31 -5.31
CA VAL A 94 -8.22 -16.23 -4.61
C VAL A 94 -8.57 -16.26 -3.13
N THR A 95 -8.89 -17.43 -2.60
CA THR A 95 -9.16 -17.60 -1.17
C THR A 95 -8.00 -18.34 -0.51
N LEU A 96 -7.30 -17.66 0.37
CA LEU A 96 -6.18 -18.22 1.13
C LEU A 96 -6.66 -18.88 2.42
N ASP A 97 -5.95 -19.92 2.85
CA ASP A 97 -6.25 -20.67 4.06
C ASP A 97 -4.99 -20.90 4.90
N THR A 98 -5.16 -21.06 6.21
CA THR A 98 -4.07 -21.24 7.16
C THR A 98 -3.11 -22.40 6.81
N PRO A 99 -3.56 -23.56 6.32
CA PRO A 99 -2.66 -24.66 5.96
C PRO A 99 -1.63 -24.32 4.88
N GLU A 100 -1.93 -23.39 3.98
CA GLU A 100 -1.00 -22.95 2.95
C GLU A 100 -0.16 -21.74 3.39
N LEU A 101 -0.70 -20.90 4.29
CA LEU A 101 -0.02 -19.70 4.77
C LEU A 101 1.11 -20.02 5.76
N VAL A 102 0.92 -21.03 6.65
CA VAL A 102 1.92 -21.36 7.66
C VAL A 102 3.26 -21.79 7.04
N PRO A 103 3.32 -22.72 6.07
CA PRO A 103 4.59 -23.02 5.39
C PRO A 103 5.14 -21.82 4.58
N ALA A 104 4.25 -20.95 4.07
CA ALA A 104 4.66 -19.80 3.30
C ALA A 104 5.38 -18.73 4.12
N LEU A 105 5.27 -18.73 5.45
CA LEU A 105 6.03 -17.82 6.32
C LEU A 105 7.55 -17.98 6.13
N TYR A 106 8.03 -19.21 6.10
CA TYR A 106 9.45 -19.49 5.87
C TYR A 106 9.87 -19.16 4.42
N ALA A 107 9.06 -19.60 3.46
CA ALA A 107 9.31 -19.33 2.05
C ALA A 107 9.32 -17.83 1.71
N ALA A 108 8.54 -17.02 2.41
CA ALA A 108 8.53 -15.58 2.23
C ALA A 108 9.80 -14.91 2.75
N VAL A 109 10.35 -15.38 3.88
CA VAL A 109 11.65 -14.92 4.40
C VAL A 109 12.76 -15.29 3.42
N ASP A 110 12.79 -16.53 2.92
CA ASP A 110 13.77 -16.99 1.94
C ASP A 110 13.70 -16.17 0.64
N ALA A 111 12.47 -15.87 0.17
CA ALA A 111 12.27 -15.09 -1.05
C ALA A 111 12.71 -13.62 -0.94
N ARG A 112 12.77 -13.08 0.26
CA ARG A 112 13.15 -11.68 0.54
C ARG A 112 14.58 -11.55 1.05
N ASP A 113 15.24 -12.66 1.40
CA ASP A 113 16.53 -12.70 2.11
C ASP A 113 16.53 -12.02 3.48
N LEU A 114 15.41 -11.52 3.96
CA LEU A 114 15.27 -10.82 5.23
C LEU A 114 13.88 -11.05 5.85
N PRO A 115 13.77 -11.06 7.19
CA PRO A 115 12.48 -11.01 7.86
C PRO A 115 11.72 -9.75 7.49
N GLY A 116 10.45 -9.89 7.17
CA GLY A 116 9.56 -8.79 6.83
C GLY A 116 8.27 -8.82 7.65
N MET A 117 7.16 -8.43 7.03
CA MET A 117 5.82 -8.48 7.63
C MET A 117 5.23 -9.87 7.44
N ALA A 118 5.53 -10.78 8.36
CA ALA A 118 5.32 -12.22 8.26
C ALA A 118 3.99 -12.66 7.60
N ASP A 119 2.86 -12.18 8.10
CA ASP A 119 1.52 -12.52 7.59
C ASP A 119 1.24 -11.89 6.21
N VAL A 120 1.64 -10.64 6.01
CA VAL A 120 1.48 -9.92 4.73
C VAL A 120 2.35 -10.55 3.66
N ASP A 121 3.63 -10.81 3.94
CA ASP A 121 4.58 -11.36 2.97
C ASP A 121 4.21 -12.79 2.57
N ALA A 122 3.79 -13.62 3.52
CA ALA A 122 3.33 -14.98 3.26
C ALA A 122 2.06 -14.99 2.39
N SER A 123 1.10 -14.12 2.71
CA SER A 123 -0.13 -13.97 1.95
C SER A 123 0.14 -13.48 0.54
N LEU A 124 1.01 -12.48 0.36
CA LEU A 124 1.39 -11.95 -0.94
C LEU A 124 2.12 -13.01 -1.78
N LEU A 125 3.04 -13.78 -1.19
CA LEU A 125 3.75 -14.86 -1.89
C LEU A 125 2.78 -15.92 -2.42
N VAL A 126 1.85 -16.38 -1.59
CA VAL A 126 0.85 -17.37 -2.02
C VAL A 126 -0.08 -16.79 -3.06
N PHE A 127 -0.54 -15.56 -2.88
CA PHE A 127 -1.37 -14.86 -3.86
C PHE A 127 -0.67 -14.73 -5.22
N CYS A 128 0.60 -14.32 -5.24
CA CYS A 128 1.40 -14.25 -6.46
C CYS A 128 1.58 -15.62 -7.15
N ARG A 129 1.68 -16.71 -6.39
CA ARG A 129 1.71 -18.07 -6.97
C ARG A 129 0.42 -18.42 -7.72
N HIS A 130 -0.73 -17.96 -7.24
CA HIS A 130 -2.01 -18.12 -7.94
C HIS A 130 -2.11 -17.25 -9.20
N ILE A 131 -1.46 -16.09 -9.23
CA ILE A 131 -1.47 -15.17 -10.38
C ILE A 131 -0.53 -15.65 -11.49
N LYS A 132 0.63 -16.20 -11.12
CA LYS A 132 1.71 -16.55 -12.05
C LYS A 132 1.28 -17.37 -13.29
N PRO A 133 0.32 -18.30 -13.22
CA PRO A 133 -0.18 -19.02 -14.39
C PRO A 133 -0.96 -18.14 -15.38
N HIS A 134 -1.42 -16.96 -14.97
CA HIS A 134 -2.31 -16.09 -15.74
C HIS A 134 -1.62 -14.81 -16.21
N ALA A 135 -0.71 -14.26 -15.39
CA ALA A 135 -0.03 -13.01 -15.68
C ALA A 135 1.40 -13.02 -15.11
N THR A 136 2.29 -12.30 -15.78
CA THR A 136 3.68 -12.12 -15.34
C THR A 136 3.83 -10.81 -14.56
N VAL A 137 3.04 -9.80 -14.90
CA VAL A 137 3.02 -8.49 -14.25
C VAL A 137 1.63 -8.23 -13.69
N ALA A 138 1.55 -7.69 -12.48
CA ALA A 138 0.30 -7.21 -11.92
C ALA A 138 0.49 -5.79 -11.38
N LEU A 139 -0.37 -4.86 -11.82
CA LEU A 139 -0.40 -3.50 -11.28
C LEU A 139 -1.16 -3.50 -9.96
N SER A 140 -0.63 -2.79 -8.97
CA SER A 140 -1.24 -2.62 -7.65
C SER A 140 -1.47 -1.16 -7.32
N GLY A 141 -2.33 -0.88 -6.32
CA GLY A 141 -2.56 0.45 -5.77
C GLY A 141 -1.53 0.89 -4.72
N GLU A 142 -0.45 0.13 -4.53
CA GLU A 142 0.62 0.47 -3.61
C GLU A 142 1.18 1.86 -3.89
N CYS A 143 1.60 2.56 -2.83
CA CYS A 143 2.15 3.91 -2.86
C CYS A 143 1.13 5.04 -3.13
N ALA A 144 -0.13 4.76 -3.39
CA ALA A 144 -1.14 5.80 -3.60
C ALA A 144 -1.45 6.57 -2.30
N ASP A 145 -1.51 5.87 -1.17
CA ASP A 145 -1.73 6.49 0.14
C ASP A 145 -0.58 7.44 0.53
N GLU A 146 0.65 7.12 0.15
CA GLU A 146 1.83 7.98 0.36
C GLU A 146 1.76 9.24 -0.49
N ILE A 147 1.33 9.11 -1.73
CA ILE A 147 1.27 10.24 -2.69
C ILE A 147 0.07 11.15 -2.39
N PHE A 148 -1.09 10.57 -2.07
CA PHE A 148 -2.35 11.30 -1.94
C PHE A 148 -2.83 11.50 -0.50
N GLY A 149 -2.09 11.01 0.50
CA GLY A 149 -2.44 11.19 1.91
C GLY A 149 -3.65 10.36 2.35
N GLY A 150 -3.76 9.12 1.89
CA GLY A 150 -4.89 8.24 2.17
C GLY A 150 -4.93 7.68 3.59
N TYR A 151 -3.79 7.55 4.25
CA TYR A 151 -3.69 6.96 5.59
C TYR A 151 -4.50 7.67 6.67
N PRO A 152 -5.00 6.94 7.70
CA PRO A 152 -5.80 7.50 8.78
C PRO A 152 -5.12 8.63 9.55
N TRP A 153 -3.80 8.60 9.71
CA TRP A 153 -3.07 9.64 10.46
C TRP A 153 -3.08 11.02 9.79
N TYR A 154 -3.39 11.13 8.50
CA TYR A 154 -3.62 12.41 7.86
C TYR A 154 -4.90 13.08 8.33
N ARG A 155 -5.90 12.28 8.73
CA ARG A 155 -7.24 12.75 9.13
C ARG A 155 -7.39 12.88 10.64
N ASP A 156 -6.58 12.17 11.43
CA ASP A 156 -6.60 12.23 12.89
C ASP A 156 -5.70 13.35 13.41
N PRO A 157 -6.26 14.49 13.90
CA PRO A 157 -5.45 15.62 14.40
C PRO A 157 -4.55 15.22 15.57
N THR A 158 -4.96 14.26 16.40
CA THR A 158 -4.19 13.80 17.56
C THR A 158 -2.89 13.11 17.18
N VAL A 159 -2.84 12.53 15.99
CA VAL A 159 -1.63 11.90 15.43
C VAL A 159 -0.91 12.88 14.50
N ARG A 160 -1.66 13.60 13.66
CA ARG A 160 -1.11 14.54 12.69
C ARG A 160 -0.26 15.63 13.34
N GLU A 161 -0.72 16.20 14.45
CA GLU A 161 -0.04 17.31 15.13
C GLU A 161 1.04 16.83 16.11
N ARG A 162 1.20 15.51 16.31
CA ARG A 162 2.26 14.96 17.16
C ARG A 162 3.63 15.12 16.55
N TYR A 163 4.61 15.31 17.41
CA TYR A 163 6.03 15.22 17.06
C TYR A 163 6.41 13.77 16.76
N GLY A 164 7.23 13.54 15.73
CA GLY A 164 7.72 12.22 15.32
C GLY A 164 7.00 11.64 14.12
N PHE A 165 7.43 10.44 13.71
CA PHE A 165 6.82 9.72 12.60
C PHE A 165 5.40 9.24 12.97
N PRO A 166 4.36 9.55 12.17
CA PRO A 166 2.97 9.24 12.52
C PRO A 166 2.70 7.75 12.77
N TRP A 167 3.38 6.87 12.05
CA TRP A 167 3.23 5.41 12.15
C TRP A 167 4.14 4.76 13.20
N ALA A 168 5.03 5.52 13.83
CA ALA A 168 6.05 4.99 14.74
C ALA A 168 6.22 5.88 15.99
N GLN A 169 5.16 6.00 16.77
CA GLN A 169 5.09 6.92 17.90
C GLN A 169 5.93 6.51 19.13
N SER A 170 6.38 5.26 19.24
CA SER A 170 7.19 4.79 20.37
C SER A 170 8.42 4.02 19.93
N THR A 171 9.55 4.74 19.81
CA THR A 171 10.85 4.12 19.56
C THR A 171 11.29 3.27 20.76
N ALA A 172 11.03 3.72 21.99
CA ALA A 172 11.36 2.98 23.21
C ALA A 172 10.71 1.59 23.25
N TYR A 173 9.41 1.49 22.87
CA TYR A 173 8.73 0.20 22.79
C TYR A 173 9.41 -0.74 21.78
N ARG A 174 9.75 -0.27 20.60
CA ARG A 174 10.44 -1.06 19.59
C ARG A 174 11.84 -1.47 20.02
N ALA A 175 12.58 -0.56 20.65
CA ALA A 175 13.91 -0.83 21.18
C ALA A 175 13.90 -1.89 22.30
N SER A 176 12.80 -2.04 23.06
CA SER A 176 12.67 -3.05 24.11
C SER A 176 12.73 -4.50 23.63
N PHE A 177 12.50 -4.76 22.35
CA PHE A 177 12.64 -6.09 21.74
C PHE A 177 14.07 -6.42 21.34
N ILE A 178 14.97 -5.43 21.34
CA ILE A 178 16.36 -5.61 20.91
C ILE A 178 17.24 -5.99 22.12
N LYS A 179 18.02 -7.05 22.00
CA LYS A 179 18.92 -7.47 23.07
C LYS A 179 19.99 -6.39 23.34
N PRO A 180 20.35 -6.17 24.61
CA PRO A 180 21.45 -5.28 24.95
C PRO A 180 22.73 -5.63 24.15
N GLY A 181 23.45 -4.60 23.70
CA GLY A 181 24.68 -4.76 22.95
C GLY A 181 24.54 -4.93 21.43
N VAL A 182 23.36 -5.33 20.92
CA VAL A 182 23.15 -5.49 19.45
C VAL A 182 23.31 -4.16 18.72
N LEU A 183 22.93 -3.07 19.33
CA LEU A 183 22.98 -1.72 18.72
C LEU A 183 24.37 -1.05 18.83
N GLY A 184 25.37 -1.71 19.42
CA GLY A 184 26.74 -1.19 19.44
C GLY A 184 26.92 0.20 20.02
N GLY A 185 26.06 0.59 20.99
CA GLY A 185 26.07 1.94 21.60
C GLY A 185 25.21 2.98 20.87
N ILE A 186 24.50 2.60 19.81
CA ILE A 186 23.52 3.52 19.16
C ILE A 186 22.32 3.73 20.08
N ASP A 187 21.97 4.99 20.33
CA ASP A 187 20.68 5.36 20.94
C ASP A 187 19.60 5.37 19.87
N PRO A 188 18.64 4.42 19.88
CA PRO A 188 17.58 4.35 18.88
C PRO A 188 16.67 5.59 18.85
N ALA A 189 16.43 6.20 20.00
CA ALA A 189 15.57 7.38 20.09
C ALA A 189 16.24 8.60 19.46
N ALA A 190 17.53 8.82 19.78
CA ALA A 190 18.33 9.88 19.18
C ALA A 190 18.48 9.70 17.66
N PHE A 191 18.72 8.47 17.20
CA PHE A 191 18.82 8.15 15.78
C PHE A 191 17.52 8.46 15.02
N VAL A 192 16.37 8.02 15.53
CA VAL A 192 15.06 8.26 14.90
C VAL A 192 14.72 9.75 14.88
N ASP A 193 15.02 10.46 15.97
CA ASP A 193 14.79 11.91 16.09
C ASP A 193 15.65 12.73 15.10
N GLU A 194 16.91 12.36 14.96
CA GLU A 194 17.81 12.98 13.96
C GLU A 194 17.26 12.83 12.55
N ARG A 195 16.83 11.62 12.16
CA ARG A 195 16.25 11.33 10.84
C ARG A 195 14.94 12.09 10.61
N TYR A 196 14.10 12.15 11.61
CA TYR A 196 12.87 12.93 11.57
C TYR A 196 13.16 14.41 11.31
N ARG A 197 14.02 15.03 12.11
CA ARG A 197 14.38 16.46 11.95
C ARG A 197 15.06 16.75 10.62
N ALA A 198 15.99 15.91 10.18
CA ALA A 198 16.65 16.06 8.90
C ALA A 198 15.66 16.04 7.74
N THR A 199 14.65 15.15 7.80
CA THR A 199 13.61 15.08 6.78
C THR A 199 12.70 16.31 6.79
N LEU A 200 12.32 16.81 7.97
CA LEU A 200 11.55 18.05 8.06
C LEU A 200 12.31 19.24 7.47
N ALA A 201 13.61 19.35 7.75
CA ALA A 201 14.46 20.41 7.22
C ALA A 201 14.56 20.41 5.69
N GLN A 202 14.41 19.24 5.05
CA GLN A 202 14.40 19.09 3.59
C GLN A 202 13.02 19.33 2.96
N THR A 203 11.97 19.51 3.78
CA THR A 203 10.62 19.74 3.25
C THR A 203 10.52 21.14 2.68
N SER A 204 10.23 21.24 1.39
CA SER A 204 9.97 22.54 0.75
C SER A 204 8.69 23.16 1.28
N VAL A 205 8.83 24.25 2.00
CA VAL A 205 7.72 25.03 2.57
C VAL A 205 7.71 26.41 1.91
N ARG A 206 6.58 26.79 1.33
CA ARG A 206 6.42 28.15 0.80
C ARG A 206 6.18 29.15 1.93
N PRO A 207 6.79 30.35 1.91
CA PRO A 207 6.47 31.39 2.88
C PRO A 207 4.97 31.73 2.87
N GLY A 208 4.42 31.98 4.06
CA GLY A 208 3.01 32.39 4.21
C GLY A 208 1.98 31.25 4.15
N LEU A 209 2.40 29.98 4.10
CA LEU A 209 1.47 28.87 4.19
C LEU A 209 0.91 28.72 5.63
N PRO A 210 -0.39 28.40 5.79
CA PRO A 210 -0.95 28.04 7.08
C PRO A 210 -0.19 26.88 7.73
N ALA A 211 -0.07 26.87 9.05
CA ALA A 211 0.67 25.83 9.80
C ALA A 211 0.16 24.41 9.50
N ALA A 212 -1.16 24.25 9.36
CA ALA A 212 -1.77 22.97 9.01
C ALA A 212 -1.31 22.46 7.62
N GLU A 213 -1.19 23.35 6.63
CA GLU A 213 -0.72 22.98 5.30
C GLU A 213 0.78 22.65 5.31
N GLN A 214 1.57 23.42 6.08
CA GLN A 214 2.98 23.10 6.29
C GLN A 214 3.13 21.71 6.90
N ARG A 215 2.34 21.39 7.93
CA ARG A 215 2.36 20.08 8.57
C ARG A 215 1.97 18.95 7.60
N MET A 216 0.95 19.15 6.78
CA MET A 216 0.58 18.17 5.75
C MET A 216 1.71 17.90 4.77
N ARG A 217 2.41 18.93 4.31
CA ARG A 217 3.57 18.78 3.40
C ARG A 217 4.71 18.03 4.06
N GLN A 218 4.99 18.32 5.33
CA GLN A 218 5.98 17.59 6.12
C GLN A 218 5.62 16.12 6.25
N MET A 219 4.36 15.80 6.56
CA MET A 219 3.90 14.42 6.67
C MET A 219 3.99 13.67 5.34
N MET A 220 3.60 14.30 4.23
CA MET A 220 3.75 13.69 2.91
C MET A 220 5.21 13.39 2.59
N ASN A 221 6.13 14.32 2.91
CA ASN A 221 7.57 14.08 2.70
C ASN A 221 8.12 12.97 3.60
N LEU A 222 7.67 12.89 4.86
CA LEU A 222 8.01 11.79 5.76
C LEU A 222 7.52 10.44 5.20
N ASN A 223 6.26 10.36 4.76
CA ASN A 223 5.71 9.15 4.17
C ASN A 223 6.47 8.73 2.91
N PHE A 224 6.69 9.67 2.00
CA PHE A 224 7.40 9.40 0.76
C PHE A 224 8.81 8.86 0.99
N LYS A 225 9.55 9.45 1.94
CA LYS A 225 10.96 9.08 2.18
C LYS A 225 11.17 7.87 3.09
N TRP A 226 10.21 7.54 3.95
CA TRP A 226 10.45 6.57 5.02
C TRP A 226 9.41 5.44 5.10
N PHE A 227 8.29 5.59 4.44
CA PHE A 227 7.26 4.56 4.41
C PHE A 227 7.18 3.89 3.04
N MET A 228 7.41 4.66 1.97
CA MET A 228 7.40 4.17 0.59
C MET A 228 8.75 3.57 0.15
N GLN A 229 9.86 4.04 0.70
CA GLN A 229 11.22 3.53 0.44
C GLN A 229 11.58 2.52 1.54
#